data_54ca5e6e66b329afd02cf4d692630f84
#
_entry.id   54ca5e6e66b329afd02cf4d692630f84
#
_cell.length_a   1.000
_cell.length_b   1.000
_cell.length_c   1.000
_cell.angle_alpha   90.00
_cell.angle_beta   90.00
_cell.angle_gamma   90.00
#
_symmetry.space_group_name_H-M   'P 1'
#
loop_
_entity.id
_entity.type
_entity.pdbx_description
1 polymer ?
#
loop_
_entity_poly.entity_id
_entity_poly.type
_entity_poly.pdbx_seq_one_letter_code
_entity_poly.pdbx_strand_id
1 'polypeptide(L)'
;MELVKEVYKLTESFPKTEVYGISNQLRRASVSVISNIAEGFSRKSIKENTQFVSIAFGSTSELETQLLLAKELSFSHASNFDKAEKLLLEVRKMLNSLFSKLKSKS
;
A
#
# COMPACT_ATOMS: atom_id res chain seq x y z
N MET A 1 4.68 -2.36 -8.28
CA MET A 1 6.12 -2.36 -7.93
C MET A 1 6.68 -0.96 -7.70
N GLU A 2 6.21 0.03 -8.47
CA GLU A 2 6.62 1.42 -8.24
C GLU A 2 6.31 1.90 -6.82
N LEU A 3 5.14 1.56 -6.30
CA LEU A 3 4.75 1.94 -4.95
C LEU A 3 5.74 1.42 -3.90
N VAL A 4 6.11 0.14 -4.00
CA VAL A 4 7.07 -0.47 -3.06
C VAL A 4 8.42 0.22 -3.13
N LYS A 5 8.93 0.44 -4.34
CA LYS A 5 10.21 1.12 -4.55
C LYS A 5 10.18 2.52 -3.96
N GLU A 6 9.09 3.25 -4.16
CA GLU A 6 8.97 4.62 -3.67
C GLU A 6 8.89 4.67 -2.14
N VAL A 7 8.20 3.71 -1.53
CA VAL A 7 8.15 3.60 -0.07
C VAL A 7 9.54 3.31 0.51
N TYR A 8 10.29 2.41 -0.13
CA TYR A 8 11.65 2.11 0.32
C TYR A 8 12.55 3.35 0.21
N LYS A 9 12.46 4.06 -0.92
CA LYS A 9 13.22 5.29 -1.12
C LYS A 9 12.87 6.35 -0.08
N LEU A 10 11.58 6.56 0.16
CA LEU A 10 11.10 7.52 1.15
C LEU A 10 11.62 7.18 2.55
N THR A 11 11.49 5.92 2.96
CA THR A 11 11.87 5.51 4.32
C THR A 11 13.38 5.55 4.56
N GLU A 12 14.19 5.53 3.50
CA GLU A 12 15.64 5.75 3.64
C GLU A 12 15.96 7.13 4.19
N SER A 13 15.08 8.11 3.93
CA SER A 13 15.26 9.48 4.44
C SER A 13 14.77 9.67 5.87
N PHE A 14 14.12 8.66 6.45
CA PHE A 14 13.61 8.73 7.82
C PHE A 14 14.73 8.60 8.85
N PRO A 15 14.51 9.09 10.09
CA PRO A 15 15.49 8.88 11.16
C PRO A 15 15.79 7.38 11.34
N LYS A 16 17.06 7.05 11.53
CA LYS A 16 17.47 5.65 11.69
C LYS A 16 16.87 4.99 12.93
N THR A 17 16.48 5.78 13.91
CA THR A 17 15.78 5.28 15.09
C THR A 17 14.42 4.66 14.77
N GLU A 18 13.88 4.96 13.57
CA GLU A 18 12.56 4.47 13.13
C GLU A 18 12.65 3.20 12.27
N VAL A 19 13.85 2.64 12.08
CA VAL A 19 14.04 1.46 11.22
C VAL A 19 13.16 0.29 11.65
N TYR A 20 13.06 0.01 12.95
CA TYR A 20 12.22 -1.08 13.47
C TYR A 20 10.80 -0.64 13.82
N GLY A 21 10.49 0.62 13.64
CA GLY A 21 9.16 1.18 13.89
C GLY A 21 8.44 1.47 12.59
N ILE A 22 8.16 2.78 12.36
CA ILE A 22 7.31 3.21 11.24
C ILE A 22 7.91 2.86 9.88
N SER A 23 9.25 2.93 9.72
CA SER A 23 9.89 2.59 8.45
C SER A 23 9.60 1.13 8.07
N ASN A 24 9.77 0.22 9.02
CA ASN A 24 9.51 -1.19 8.80
C ASN A 24 8.03 -1.45 8.50
N GLN A 25 7.13 -0.79 9.23
CA GLN A 25 5.69 -0.93 9.02
C GLN A 25 5.26 -0.45 7.63
N LEU A 26 5.79 0.69 7.18
CA LEU A 26 5.50 1.21 5.84
C LEU A 26 5.97 0.23 4.75
N ARG A 27 7.17 -0.29 4.90
CA ARG A 27 7.71 -1.25 3.95
C ARG A 27 6.89 -2.53 3.89
N ARG A 28 6.53 -3.07 5.04
CA ARG A 28 5.72 -4.29 5.12
C ARG A 28 4.33 -4.07 4.54
N ALA A 29 3.70 -2.94 4.84
CA ALA A 29 2.38 -2.63 4.29
C ALA A 29 2.42 -2.51 2.77
N SER A 30 3.43 -1.84 2.21
CA SER A 30 3.55 -1.70 0.75
C SER A 30 3.76 -3.04 0.06
N VAL A 31 4.59 -3.91 0.63
CA VAL A 31 4.80 -5.27 0.09
C VAL A 31 3.51 -6.08 0.18
N SER A 32 2.78 -5.95 1.29
CA SER A 32 1.50 -6.65 1.47
C SER A 32 0.48 -6.27 0.40
N VAL A 33 0.41 -5.01 0.01
CA VAL A 33 -0.47 -4.56 -1.08
C VAL A 33 -0.19 -5.36 -2.35
N ILE A 34 1.06 -5.37 -2.77
CA ILE A 34 1.45 -6.02 -4.04
C ILE A 34 1.33 -7.54 -3.95
N SER A 35 1.74 -8.14 -2.84
CA SER A 35 1.66 -9.58 -2.64
C SER A 35 0.23 -10.09 -2.69
N ASN A 36 -0.71 -9.36 -2.08
CA ASN A 36 -2.11 -9.78 -2.09
C ASN A 36 -2.77 -9.58 -3.45
N ILE A 37 -2.38 -8.55 -4.21
CA ILE A 37 -2.85 -8.40 -5.58
C ILE A 37 -2.39 -9.59 -6.42
N ALA A 38 -1.10 -9.92 -6.35
CA ALA A 38 -0.55 -11.04 -7.10
C ALA A 38 -1.20 -12.36 -6.69
N GLU A 39 -1.39 -12.57 -5.40
CA GLU A 39 -2.04 -13.79 -4.89
C GLU A 39 -3.48 -13.89 -5.37
N GLY A 40 -4.20 -12.78 -5.36
CA GLY A 40 -5.58 -12.74 -5.86
C GLY A 40 -5.69 -13.13 -7.31
N PHE A 41 -4.76 -12.65 -8.16
CA PHE A 41 -4.76 -12.98 -9.58
C PHE A 41 -4.44 -14.43 -9.85
N SER A 42 -3.73 -15.10 -8.94
CA SER A 42 -3.38 -16.52 -9.09
C SER A 42 -4.50 -17.48 -8.68
N ARG A 43 -5.52 -16.97 -7.98
CA ARG A 43 -6.64 -17.80 -7.52
C ARG A 43 -7.66 -18.01 -8.63
N LYS A 44 -8.32 -19.17 -8.61
CA LYS A 44 -9.27 -19.55 -9.66
C LYS A 44 -10.71 -19.21 -9.35
N SER A 45 -11.07 -19.04 -8.06
CA SER A 45 -12.45 -18.73 -7.70
C SER A 45 -12.62 -17.23 -7.50
N ILE A 46 -13.81 -16.72 -7.88
CA ILE A 46 -14.16 -15.32 -7.69
C ILE A 46 -14.16 -14.98 -6.19
N LYS A 47 -14.60 -15.89 -5.36
CA LYS A 47 -14.63 -15.70 -3.91
C LYS A 47 -13.22 -15.44 -3.37
N GLU A 48 -12.24 -16.26 -3.78
CA GLU A 48 -10.87 -16.07 -3.34
C GLU A 48 -10.24 -14.81 -3.93
N ASN A 49 -10.48 -14.52 -5.23
CA ASN A 49 -10.02 -13.29 -5.85
C ASN A 49 -10.50 -12.08 -5.04
N THR A 50 -11.80 -12.04 -4.72
CA THR A 50 -12.41 -10.96 -3.97
C THR A 50 -11.79 -10.82 -2.58
N GLN A 51 -11.53 -11.93 -1.92
CA GLN A 51 -10.91 -11.94 -0.59
C GLN A 51 -9.52 -11.31 -0.60
N PHE A 52 -8.67 -11.70 -1.55
CA PHE A 52 -7.30 -11.15 -1.64
C PHE A 52 -7.29 -9.68 -2.06
N VAL A 53 -8.20 -9.28 -2.95
CA VAL A 53 -8.36 -7.87 -3.31
C VAL A 53 -8.78 -7.05 -2.09
N SER A 54 -9.68 -7.58 -1.28
CA SER A 54 -10.12 -6.92 -0.04
C SER A 54 -8.96 -6.75 0.95
N ILE A 55 -8.13 -7.78 1.10
CA ILE A 55 -6.95 -7.72 1.97
C ILE A 55 -5.96 -6.66 1.44
N ALA A 56 -5.72 -6.65 0.14
CA ALA A 56 -4.85 -5.65 -0.49
C ALA A 56 -5.35 -4.24 -0.23
N PHE A 57 -6.66 -4.03 -0.35
CA PHE A 57 -7.27 -2.72 -0.10
C PHE A 57 -7.07 -2.30 1.36
N GLY A 58 -7.24 -3.23 2.31
CA GLY A 58 -6.97 -2.97 3.72
C GLY A 58 -5.52 -2.57 3.96
N SER A 59 -4.59 -3.21 3.26
CA SER A 59 -3.16 -2.85 3.34
C SER A 59 -2.90 -1.45 2.81
N THR A 60 -3.63 -1.01 1.76
CA THR A 60 -3.50 0.38 1.28
C THR A 60 -4.00 1.38 2.31
N SER A 61 -5.06 1.06 3.05
CA SER A 61 -5.58 1.94 4.10
C SER A 61 -4.58 2.07 5.24
N GLU A 62 -3.96 0.97 5.63
CA GLU A 62 -2.90 0.97 6.65
C GLU A 62 -1.72 1.82 6.19
N LEU A 63 -1.28 1.63 4.94
CA LEU A 63 -0.17 2.40 4.37
C LEU A 63 -0.48 3.90 4.34
N GLU A 64 -1.69 4.25 3.95
CA GLU A 64 -2.14 5.66 3.92
C GLU A 64 -2.04 6.30 5.30
N THR A 65 -2.53 5.62 6.32
CA THR A 65 -2.48 6.10 7.70
C THR A 65 -1.05 6.27 8.18
N GLN A 66 -0.20 5.31 7.88
CA GLN A 66 1.21 5.35 8.29
C GLN A 66 1.98 6.46 7.57
N LEU A 67 1.71 6.68 6.28
CA LEU A 67 2.32 7.80 5.53
C LEU A 67 1.91 9.14 6.13
N LEU A 68 0.64 9.30 6.46
CA LEU A 68 0.13 10.52 7.06
C LEU A 68 0.80 10.77 8.41
N LEU A 69 0.89 9.76 9.25
CA LEU A 69 1.54 9.86 10.55
C LEU A 69 3.01 10.26 10.42
N ALA A 70 3.75 9.60 9.53
CA ALA A 70 5.17 9.91 9.32
C ALA A 70 5.36 11.35 8.82
N LYS A 71 4.46 11.81 7.96
CA LYS A 71 4.47 13.17 7.44
C LYS A 71 4.22 14.19 8.56
N GLU A 72 3.22 13.93 9.40
CA GLU A 72 2.89 14.81 10.53
C GLU A 72 4.00 14.85 11.57
N LEU A 73 4.72 13.74 11.75
CA LEU A 73 5.86 13.67 12.66
C LEU A 73 7.14 14.23 12.04
N SER A 74 7.06 14.71 10.79
CA SER A 74 8.18 15.31 10.09
C SER A 74 9.40 14.38 9.95
N PHE A 75 9.15 13.09 9.72
CA PHE A 75 10.23 12.12 9.52
C PHE A 75 10.99 12.33 8.21
N SER A 76 10.43 13.10 7.29
CA SER A 76 11.06 13.56 6.07
C SER A 76 10.36 14.85 5.63
N HIS A 77 10.91 15.57 4.66
CA HIS A 77 10.26 16.74 4.10
C HIS A 77 8.91 16.36 3.48
N ALA A 78 7.91 17.21 3.65
CA ALA A 78 6.55 16.95 3.15
C ALA A 78 6.55 16.59 1.67
N SER A 79 7.36 17.27 0.85
CA SER A 79 7.44 17.02 -0.59
C SER A 79 7.96 15.63 -0.94
N ASN A 80 8.71 14.98 -0.04
CA ASN A 80 9.23 13.64 -0.27
C ASN A 80 8.13 12.57 -0.24
N PHE A 81 6.97 12.89 0.33
CA PHE A 81 5.83 11.98 0.39
C PHE A 81 4.96 12.02 -0.86
N ASP A 82 5.08 13.07 -1.68
CA ASP A 82 4.15 13.33 -2.78
C ASP A 82 4.02 12.16 -3.76
N LYS A 83 5.13 11.59 -4.17
CA LYS A 83 5.12 10.51 -5.16
C LYS A 83 4.50 9.23 -4.58
N ALA A 84 4.84 8.89 -3.35
CA ALA A 84 4.25 7.72 -2.69
C ALA A 84 2.74 7.89 -2.50
N GLU A 85 2.30 9.08 -2.09
CA GLU A 85 0.88 9.39 -1.92
C GLU A 85 0.12 9.27 -3.24
N LYS A 86 0.71 9.79 -4.31
CA LYS A 86 0.10 9.72 -5.65
C LYS A 86 -0.03 8.28 -6.12
N LEU A 87 1.03 7.49 -6.01
CA LEU A 87 1.02 6.09 -6.42
C LEU A 87 0.02 5.28 -5.59
N LEU A 88 -0.05 5.54 -4.29
CA LEU A 88 -1.01 4.88 -3.42
C LEU A 88 -2.45 5.17 -3.85
N LEU A 89 -2.75 6.43 -4.18
CA LEU A 89 -4.08 6.79 -4.65
C LEU A 89 -4.43 6.05 -5.94
N GLU A 90 -3.49 5.93 -6.87
CA GLU A 90 -3.70 5.19 -8.12
C GLU A 90 -4.00 3.72 -7.85
N VAL A 91 -3.26 3.10 -6.94
CA VAL A 91 -3.47 1.69 -6.57
C VAL A 91 -4.84 1.51 -5.91
N ARG A 92 -5.24 2.42 -5.01
CA ARG A 92 -6.54 2.35 -4.35
C ARG A 92 -7.68 2.45 -5.35
N LYS A 93 -7.57 3.33 -6.33
CA LYS A 93 -8.58 3.46 -7.40
C LYS A 93 -8.69 2.19 -8.23
N MET A 94 -7.54 1.61 -8.58
CA MET A 94 -7.50 0.35 -9.32
C MET A 94 -8.16 -0.78 -8.53
N LEU A 95 -7.87 -0.89 -7.24
CA LEU A 95 -8.44 -1.93 -6.39
C LEU A 95 -9.95 -1.75 -6.21
N ASN A 96 -10.42 -0.53 -6.06
CA ASN A 96 -11.86 -0.25 -6.00
C ASN A 96 -12.57 -0.70 -7.26
N SER A 97 -12.00 -0.38 -8.42
CA SER A 97 -12.57 -0.79 -9.71
C SER A 97 -12.61 -2.31 -9.84
N LEU A 98 -11.51 -2.97 -9.48
CA LEU A 98 -11.41 -4.42 -9.54
C LEU A 98 -12.39 -5.09 -8.57
N PHE A 99 -12.51 -4.58 -7.36
CA PHE A 99 -13.44 -5.10 -6.36
C PHE A 99 -14.89 -5.02 -6.85
N SER A 100 -15.29 -3.87 -7.45
CA SER A 100 -16.61 -3.69 -8.01
C SER A 100 -16.91 -4.70 -9.12
N LYS A 101 -15.94 -4.94 -10.01
CA LYS A 101 -16.07 -5.93 -11.09
C LYS A 101 -16.26 -7.35 -10.54
N LEU A 102 -15.49 -7.70 -9.53
CA LEU A 102 -15.58 -9.02 -8.91
C LEU A 102 -16.91 -9.22 -8.21
N LYS A 103 -17.40 -8.20 -7.51
CA LYS A 103 -18.70 -8.26 -6.83
C LYS A 103 -19.85 -8.44 -7.83
N SER A 104 -19.78 -7.81 -8.99
CA SER A 104 -20.83 -7.94 -9.99
C SER A 104 -20.88 -9.33 -10.63
N LYS A 105 -19.82 -10.12 -10.50
CA LYS A 105 -19.75 -11.49 -11.02
C LYS A 105 -20.13 -12.55 -9.99
N SER A 106 -20.21 -12.15 -8.74
CA SER A 106 -20.60 -13.09 -7.67
C SER A 106 -22.14 -13.09 -7.43
#